data_1ca231995068ca78997942e0f0a037b1
#
_entry.id   1ca231995068ca78997942e0f0a037b1
#
_cell.length_a   1.000
_cell.length_b   1.000
_cell.length_c   1.000
_cell.angle_alpha   90.00
_cell.angle_beta   90.00
_cell.angle_gamma   90.00
#
_symmetry.space_group_name_H-M   'P 1'
#
loop_
_entity.id
_entity.type
_entity.pdbx_description
1 polymer ?
#
loop_
_entity_poly.entity_id
_entity_poly.type
_entity_poly.pdbx_seq_one_letter_code
_entity_poly.pdbx_strand_id
1 'polypeptide(L)'
;VNKEDMWVSHIPVPVRAHASAHADDNFANYKDLNELTDWNLYSLQWAPVSLDGKWLVLQDKDLFDYARVERKIPATKELKVSFELMAEQNDKGLLQIEFLDENGIACSRLELTSDGLFRAKGGARFGNLLKYEPGKTYKVEVELSVANRMVTVYVDGKKAGQRMFFAPVPAIERVMFRTGAQRTYPTVDTPAD
;
A
#
# COMPACT_ATOMS: atom_id res chain seq x y z
N VAL A 1 -14.75 15.62 -29.57
CA VAL A 1 -14.73 16.81 -28.71
C VAL A 1 -14.23 16.34 -27.37
N ASN A 2 -12.98 16.64 -27.06
CA ASN A 2 -12.42 16.38 -25.73
C ASN A 2 -13.11 17.34 -24.77
N LYS A 3 -13.95 16.79 -23.90
CA LYS A 3 -14.40 17.49 -22.71
C LYS A 3 -13.31 17.31 -21.67
N GLU A 4 -12.54 18.34 -21.42
CA GLU A 4 -11.70 18.41 -20.24
C GLU A 4 -12.60 18.74 -19.06
N ASP A 5 -12.77 17.80 -18.13
CA ASP A 5 -13.47 18.05 -16.89
C ASP A 5 -12.56 18.88 -15.98
N MET A 6 -13.02 20.09 -15.64
CA MET A 6 -12.31 20.96 -14.71
C MET A 6 -12.78 20.65 -13.28
N TRP A 7 -11.90 20.17 -12.45
CA TRP A 7 -12.17 19.92 -11.05
C TRP A 7 -11.68 21.09 -10.19
N VAL A 8 -12.52 21.63 -9.36
CA VAL A 8 -12.18 22.66 -8.38
C VAL A 8 -12.31 22.05 -7.00
N SER A 9 -11.20 21.97 -6.28
CA SER A 9 -11.19 21.53 -4.90
C SER A 9 -11.15 22.75 -3.97
N HIS A 10 -12.05 22.79 -3.00
CA HIS A 10 -12.01 23.78 -1.93
C HIS A 10 -11.09 23.27 -0.81
N ILE A 11 -9.92 23.87 -0.70
CA ILE A 11 -8.93 23.51 0.33
C ILE A 11 -9.07 24.49 1.50
N PRO A 12 -9.48 24.05 2.69
CA PRO A 12 -9.51 24.90 3.86
C PRO A 12 -8.10 25.31 4.28
N VAL A 13 -7.91 26.58 4.62
CA VAL A 13 -6.62 27.11 5.09
C VAL A 13 -6.77 27.51 6.56
N PRO A 14 -5.85 27.09 7.43
CA PRO A 14 -4.64 26.29 7.18
C PRO A 14 -4.96 24.82 6.92
N VAL A 15 -4.23 24.20 6.01
CA VAL A 15 -4.33 22.76 5.76
C VAL A 15 -3.83 22.02 7.01
N ARG A 16 -4.73 21.31 7.66
CA ARG A 16 -4.40 20.47 8.82
C ARG A 16 -4.39 19.01 8.39
N ALA A 17 -3.22 18.39 8.43
CA ALA A 17 -3.13 16.96 8.28
C ALA A 17 -3.56 16.30 9.59
N HIS A 18 -4.65 15.54 9.56
CA HIS A 18 -5.00 14.65 10.65
C HIS A 18 -4.19 13.36 10.49
N ALA A 19 -3.37 13.06 11.48
CA ALA A 19 -2.70 11.77 11.58
C ALA A 19 -2.88 11.28 13.01
N SER A 20 -3.65 10.21 13.18
CA SER A 20 -3.84 9.59 14.48
C SER A 20 -2.63 8.73 14.83
N ALA A 21 -2.11 8.86 16.06
CA ALA A 21 -1.03 8.00 16.58
C ALA A 21 -1.48 6.55 16.77
N HIS A 22 -2.79 6.33 16.81
CA HIS A 22 -3.39 5.02 16.91
C HIS A 22 -4.42 4.90 15.80
N ALA A 23 -4.22 3.97 14.89
CA ALA A 23 -5.16 3.68 13.82
C ALA A 23 -5.76 2.30 14.04
N ASP A 24 -7.08 2.24 14.08
CA ASP A 24 -7.86 0.99 14.14
C ASP A 24 -9.01 1.13 13.12
N ASP A 25 -8.67 0.86 11.86
CA ASP A 25 -9.60 1.03 10.76
C ASP A 25 -10.36 -0.27 10.49
N ASN A 26 -11.59 -0.33 10.96
CA ASN A 26 -12.53 -1.39 10.60
C ASN A 26 -13.45 -0.90 9.48
N PHE A 27 -13.19 -1.35 8.26
CA PHE A 27 -13.91 -0.90 7.07
C PHE A 27 -15.41 -1.23 7.07
N ALA A 28 -15.86 -2.19 7.90
CA ALA A 28 -17.28 -2.45 8.09
C ALA A 28 -18.06 -1.28 8.75
N ASN A 29 -17.36 -0.34 9.37
CA ASN A 29 -17.97 0.83 10.01
C ASN A 29 -18.24 1.97 9.03
N TYR A 30 -17.74 1.90 7.80
CA TYR A 30 -17.87 2.96 6.79
C TYR A 30 -18.93 2.60 5.76
N LYS A 31 -19.76 3.57 5.38
CA LYS A 31 -20.82 3.41 4.38
C LYS A 31 -20.33 3.67 2.97
N ASP A 32 -19.38 4.61 2.82
CA ASP A 32 -18.76 4.94 1.55
C ASP A 32 -17.30 5.41 1.74
N LEU A 33 -16.59 5.54 0.61
CA LEU A 33 -15.18 5.91 0.61
C LEU A 33 -14.91 7.34 1.11
N ASN A 34 -15.90 8.24 1.07
CA ASN A 34 -15.72 9.63 1.52
C ASN A 34 -15.59 9.73 3.05
N GLU A 35 -16.01 8.69 3.75
CA GLU A 35 -15.85 8.60 5.21
C GLU A 35 -14.41 8.23 5.63
N LEU A 36 -13.57 7.78 4.69
CA LEU A 36 -12.18 7.40 4.91
C LEU A 36 -11.25 8.63 4.94
N THR A 37 -11.50 9.58 5.83
CA THR A 37 -10.84 10.90 5.86
C THR A 37 -9.33 10.85 6.14
N ASP A 38 -8.85 9.78 6.76
CA ASP A 38 -7.42 9.57 7.05
C ASP A 38 -6.69 8.77 5.95
N TRP A 39 -7.41 8.40 4.90
CA TRP A 39 -6.90 7.66 3.76
C TRP A 39 -6.87 8.54 2.51
N ASN A 40 -5.76 8.49 1.79
CA ASN A 40 -5.65 9.05 0.45
C ASN A 40 -5.94 7.94 -0.56
N LEU A 41 -6.99 8.14 -1.36
CA LEU A 41 -7.47 7.15 -2.32
C LEU A 41 -7.18 7.60 -3.75
N TYR A 42 -6.61 6.71 -4.54
CA TYR A 42 -6.51 6.84 -5.98
C TYR A 42 -7.31 5.69 -6.59
N SER A 43 -8.51 6.03 -7.08
CA SER A 43 -9.50 5.10 -7.56
C SER A 43 -9.98 5.55 -8.95
N LEU A 44 -9.57 4.81 -9.96
CA LEU A 44 -9.91 5.07 -11.35
C LEU A 44 -11.04 4.14 -11.81
N GLN A 45 -11.66 4.47 -12.95
CA GLN A 45 -12.74 3.67 -13.52
C GLN A 45 -12.33 2.21 -13.76
N TRP A 46 -11.10 1.98 -14.22
CA TRP A 46 -10.59 0.65 -14.56
C TRP A 46 -9.68 0.04 -13.47
N ALA A 47 -9.39 0.83 -12.45
CA ALA A 47 -8.68 0.37 -11.26
C ALA A 47 -9.37 0.92 -9.99
N PRO A 48 -10.62 0.50 -9.71
CA PRO A 48 -11.39 1.06 -8.62
C PRO A 48 -10.93 0.57 -7.25
N VAL A 49 -11.11 1.47 -6.28
CA VAL A 49 -11.14 1.15 -4.86
C VAL A 49 -12.60 1.11 -4.43
N SER A 50 -12.98 0.15 -3.61
CA SER A 50 -14.35 0.02 -3.09
C SER A 50 -14.37 -0.54 -1.67
N LEU A 51 -15.50 -0.42 -1.00
CA LEU A 51 -15.78 -1.08 0.26
C LEU A 51 -16.67 -2.31 0.00
N ASP A 52 -16.34 -3.44 0.60
CA ASP A 52 -17.15 -4.65 0.59
C ASP A 52 -17.12 -5.32 1.97
N GLY A 53 -18.19 -5.13 2.73
CA GLY A 53 -18.28 -5.56 4.11
C GLY A 53 -17.14 -4.97 4.95
N LYS A 54 -16.25 -5.83 5.47
CA LYS A 54 -15.08 -5.41 6.27
C LYS A 54 -13.82 -5.11 5.44
N TRP A 55 -13.92 -5.17 4.10
CA TRP A 55 -12.78 -5.09 3.22
C TRP A 55 -12.70 -3.74 2.50
N LEU A 56 -11.51 -3.21 2.42
CA LEU A 56 -11.13 -2.21 1.44
C LEU A 56 -10.56 -2.95 0.24
N VAL A 57 -11.30 -2.93 -0.87
CA VAL A 57 -11.00 -3.73 -2.07
C VAL A 57 -10.31 -2.87 -3.09
N LEU A 58 -9.16 -3.33 -3.57
CA LEU A 58 -8.41 -2.75 -4.67
C LEU A 58 -8.53 -3.68 -5.88
N GLN A 59 -9.11 -3.18 -6.97
CA GLN A 59 -9.18 -3.92 -8.23
C GLN A 59 -8.27 -3.27 -9.26
N ASP A 60 -7.77 -4.08 -10.19
CA ASP A 60 -6.97 -3.63 -11.32
C ASP A 60 -7.44 -4.40 -12.55
N LYS A 61 -8.07 -3.70 -13.49
CA LYS A 61 -8.64 -4.26 -14.72
C LYS A 61 -7.96 -3.71 -15.97
N ASP A 62 -6.95 -2.87 -15.80
CA ASP A 62 -6.25 -2.20 -16.88
C ASP A 62 -4.72 -2.36 -16.73
N LEU A 63 -4.02 -2.51 -17.86
CA LEU A 63 -2.57 -2.66 -17.87
C LEU A 63 -1.82 -1.38 -17.51
N PHE A 64 -2.49 -0.24 -17.64
CA PHE A 64 -1.88 1.09 -17.49
C PHE A 64 -2.30 1.82 -16.23
N ASP A 65 -3.44 1.45 -15.65
CA ASP A 65 -3.95 2.02 -14.42
C ASP A 65 -3.54 1.21 -13.18
N TYR A 66 -3.87 1.72 -12.01
CA TYR A 66 -3.67 1.06 -10.73
C TYR A 66 -4.62 1.64 -9.68
N ALA A 67 -5.03 0.83 -8.72
CA ALA A 67 -5.69 1.30 -7.52
C ALA A 67 -4.63 1.54 -6.43
N ARG A 68 -4.76 2.64 -5.69
CA ARG A 68 -3.87 2.95 -4.57
C ARG A 68 -4.64 3.51 -3.40
N VAL A 69 -4.29 3.05 -2.22
CA VAL A 69 -4.75 3.60 -0.96
C VAL A 69 -3.55 3.83 -0.04
N GLU A 70 -3.55 4.95 0.65
CA GLU A 70 -2.45 5.38 1.49
C GLU A 70 -3.00 5.90 2.81
N ARG A 71 -2.56 5.29 3.91
CA ARG A 71 -2.85 5.74 5.27
C ARG A 71 -1.73 6.62 5.77
N LYS A 72 -2.05 7.85 6.12
CA LYS A 72 -1.09 8.74 6.79
C LYS A 72 -1.07 8.45 8.29
N ILE A 73 0.13 8.38 8.84
CA ILE A 73 0.39 8.21 10.27
C ILE A 73 1.35 9.30 10.76
N PRO A 74 1.39 9.62 12.06
CA PRO A 74 2.41 10.50 12.60
C PRO A 74 3.81 9.94 12.34
N ALA A 75 4.78 10.84 12.11
CA ALA A 75 6.17 10.47 11.92
C ALA A 75 6.67 9.59 13.07
N THR A 76 7.11 8.39 12.73
CA THR A 76 7.63 7.44 13.73
C THR A 76 8.90 6.77 13.26
N LYS A 77 9.79 6.45 14.22
CA LYS A 77 11.00 5.66 13.96
C LYS A 77 10.81 4.17 14.23
N GLU A 78 9.75 3.83 14.94
CA GLU A 78 9.35 2.46 15.24
C GLU A 78 7.86 2.33 14.87
N LEU A 79 7.55 1.45 13.94
CA LEU A 79 6.20 1.21 13.48
C LEU A 79 5.85 -0.26 13.66
N LYS A 80 4.69 -0.50 14.25
CA LYS A 80 4.04 -1.80 14.24
C LYS A 80 2.67 -1.63 13.61
N VAL A 81 2.42 -2.35 12.52
CA VAL A 81 1.15 -2.34 11.81
C VAL A 81 0.69 -3.79 11.59
N SER A 82 -0.61 -4.01 11.74
CA SER A 82 -1.24 -5.29 11.45
C SER A 82 -2.48 -5.08 10.59
N PHE A 83 -2.73 -6.00 9.68
CA PHE A 83 -3.90 -6.00 8.80
C PHE A 83 -4.24 -7.42 8.36
N GLU A 84 -5.51 -7.63 8.02
CA GLU A 84 -5.92 -8.81 7.29
C GLU A 84 -5.73 -8.58 5.79
N LEU A 85 -5.20 -9.56 5.09
CA LEU A 85 -4.91 -9.51 3.67
C LEU A 85 -5.47 -10.74 2.99
N MET A 86 -6.23 -10.53 1.92
CA MET A 86 -6.74 -11.59 1.06
C MET A 86 -6.54 -11.20 -0.40
N ALA A 87 -5.95 -12.08 -1.18
CA ALA A 87 -5.87 -11.96 -2.63
C ALA A 87 -6.87 -12.92 -3.26
N GLU A 88 -7.67 -12.45 -4.21
CA GLU A 88 -8.64 -13.29 -4.92
C GLU A 88 -8.00 -14.15 -6.01
N GLN A 89 -6.78 -13.83 -6.41
CA GLN A 89 -6.04 -14.51 -7.48
C GLN A 89 -4.54 -14.59 -7.15
N ASN A 90 -3.83 -15.53 -7.78
CA ASN A 90 -2.38 -15.71 -7.61
C ASN A 90 -1.65 -16.01 -8.94
N ASP A 91 -2.32 -15.77 -10.05
CA ASP A 91 -1.83 -16.04 -11.43
C ASP A 91 -1.68 -14.76 -12.26
N LYS A 92 -2.15 -13.65 -11.76
CA LYS A 92 -2.13 -12.32 -12.41
C LYS A 92 -1.95 -11.22 -11.38
N GLY A 93 -1.55 -10.06 -11.88
CA GLY A 93 -1.49 -8.83 -11.09
C GLY A 93 -0.33 -8.78 -10.11
N LEU A 94 -0.28 -7.70 -9.42
CA LEU A 94 0.72 -7.40 -8.40
C LEU A 94 0.06 -6.52 -7.34
N LEU A 95 0.24 -6.83 -6.06
CA LEU A 95 -0.04 -5.91 -4.98
C LEU A 95 1.29 -5.52 -4.33
N GLN A 96 1.52 -4.22 -4.19
CA GLN A 96 2.64 -3.68 -3.44
C GLN A 96 2.14 -3.02 -2.15
N ILE A 97 2.83 -3.29 -1.06
CA ILE A 97 2.61 -2.67 0.25
C ILE A 97 3.91 -1.97 0.61
N GLU A 98 3.87 -0.64 0.75
CA GLU A 98 5.05 0.16 0.98
C GLU A 98 4.94 0.99 2.25
N PHE A 99 6.10 1.21 2.87
CA PHE A 99 6.27 2.04 4.05
C PHE A 99 7.15 3.22 3.67
N LEU A 100 6.58 4.44 3.74
CA LEU A 100 7.18 5.62 3.14
C LEU A 100 7.37 6.73 4.18
N ASP A 101 8.32 7.62 3.88
CA ASP A 101 8.50 8.88 4.58
C ASP A 101 7.54 9.99 4.08
N GLU A 102 7.69 11.21 4.59
CA GLU A 102 6.91 12.38 4.18
C GLU A 102 7.07 12.72 2.69
N ASN A 103 8.21 12.42 2.10
CA ASN A 103 8.53 12.71 0.70
C ASN A 103 8.11 11.59 -0.27
N GLY A 104 7.52 10.50 0.27
CA GLY A 104 7.13 9.35 -0.54
C GLY A 104 8.28 8.40 -0.86
N ILE A 105 9.41 8.48 -0.15
CA ILE A 105 10.51 7.53 -0.29
C ILE A 105 10.16 6.26 0.47
N ALA A 106 10.04 5.15 -0.23
CA ALA A 106 9.77 3.86 0.38
C ALA A 106 11.05 3.26 0.99
N CYS A 107 11.01 2.94 2.27
CA CYS A 107 12.10 2.23 2.94
C CYS A 107 11.99 0.71 2.83
N SER A 108 10.77 0.20 2.77
CA SER A 108 10.47 -1.23 2.70
C SER A 108 9.28 -1.48 1.79
N ARG A 109 9.25 -2.66 1.17
CA ARG A 109 8.18 -3.09 0.27
C ARG A 109 7.89 -4.58 0.46
N LEU A 110 6.61 -4.89 0.56
CA LEU A 110 6.09 -6.25 0.47
C LEU A 110 5.33 -6.37 -0.85
N GLU A 111 5.29 -7.56 -1.43
CA GLU A 111 4.58 -7.81 -2.70
C GLU A 111 3.87 -9.15 -2.67
N LEU A 112 2.63 -9.16 -3.21
CA LEU A 112 1.99 -10.37 -3.69
C LEU A 112 2.14 -10.39 -5.21
N THR A 113 2.75 -11.43 -5.73
CA THR A 113 3.15 -11.53 -7.14
C THR A 113 2.27 -12.49 -7.91
N SER A 114 2.27 -12.37 -9.24
CA SER A 114 1.48 -13.22 -10.15
C SER A 114 1.95 -14.69 -10.22
N ASP A 115 3.05 -15.05 -9.58
CA ASP A 115 3.51 -16.42 -9.40
C ASP A 115 3.16 -17.00 -8.02
N GLY A 116 2.24 -16.35 -7.31
CA GLY A 116 1.70 -16.81 -6.03
C GLY A 116 2.65 -16.62 -4.85
N LEU A 117 3.62 -15.72 -4.95
CA LEU A 117 4.59 -15.47 -3.88
C LEU A 117 4.24 -14.20 -3.10
N PHE A 118 4.22 -14.31 -1.78
CA PHE A 118 4.33 -13.18 -0.88
C PHE A 118 5.79 -13.00 -0.53
N ARG A 119 6.35 -11.82 -0.83
CA ARG A 119 7.78 -11.56 -0.70
C ARG A 119 8.06 -10.17 -0.12
N ALA A 120 9.25 -10.00 0.46
CA ALA A 120 9.72 -8.72 1.00
C ALA A 120 11.01 -8.30 0.31
N LYS A 121 11.11 -7.01 -0.05
CA LYS A 121 12.32 -6.42 -0.61
C LYS A 121 13.30 -6.11 0.52
N GLY A 122 14.55 -6.52 0.32
CA GLY A 122 15.67 -6.22 1.21
C GLY A 122 16.89 -5.80 0.41
N GLY A 123 17.34 -4.56 0.56
CA GLY A 123 18.37 -3.99 -0.29
C GLY A 123 17.99 -4.10 -1.77
N ALA A 124 18.82 -4.72 -2.59
CA ALA A 124 18.56 -4.89 -4.02
C ALA A 124 17.72 -6.14 -4.37
N ARG A 125 17.40 -7.01 -3.41
CA ARG A 125 16.79 -8.32 -3.69
C ARG A 125 15.48 -8.51 -2.96
N PHE A 126 14.61 -9.34 -3.54
CA PHE A 126 13.43 -9.87 -2.86
C PHE A 126 13.74 -11.21 -2.19
N GLY A 127 13.15 -11.46 -1.06
CA GLY A 127 13.14 -12.76 -0.40
C GLY A 127 11.70 -13.22 -0.16
N ASN A 128 11.43 -14.46 -0.51
CA ASN A 128 10.12 -15.06 -0.33
C ASN A 128 9.82 -15.22 1.16
N LEU A 129 8.59 -14.90 1.52
CA LEU A 129 8.01 -15.10 2.84
C LEU A 129 7.21 -16.39 2.88
N LEU A 130 6.28 -16.53 1.92
CA LEU A 130 5.46 -17.73 1.73
C LEU A 130 4.86 -17.77 0.32
N LYS A 131 4.28 -18.94 -0.06
CA LYS A 131 3.32 -19.03 -1.15
C LYS A 131 1.93 -18.73 -0.60
N TYR A 132 1.20 -17.81 -1.23
CA TYR A 132 -0.16 -17.49 -0.82
C TYR A 132 -1.20 -18.23 -1.68
N GLU A 133 -2.38 -18.40 -1.10
CA GLU A 133 -3.52 -19.08 -1.71
C GLU A 133 -4.64 -18.08 -1.98
N PRO A 134 -5.28 -18.10 -3.19
CA PRO A 134 -6.42 -17.24 -3.48
C PRO A 134 -7.58 -17.49 -2.50
N GLY A 135 -8.28 -16.43 -2.12
CA GLY A 135 -9.43 -16.48 -1.23
C GLY A 135 -9.10 -16.76 0.25
N LYS A 136 -7.83 -16.99 0.57
CA LYS A 136 -7.39 -17.18 1.94
C LYS A 136 -7.02 -15.87 2.61
N THR A 137 -7.56 -15.64 3.80
CA THR A 137 -7.20 -14.50 4.62
C THR A 137 -5.95 -14.80 5.44
N TYR A 138 -5.00 -13.89 5.41
CA TYR A 138 -3.77 -13.91 6.19
C TYR A 138 -3.76 -12.74 7.17
N LYS A 139 -3.41 -12.99 8.42
CA LYS A 139 -3.07 -11.92 9.38
C LYS A 139 -1.61 -11.56 9.19
N VAL A 140 -1.37 -10.37 8.66
CA VAL A 140 -0.02 -9.85 8.43
C VAL A 140 0.30 -8.83 9.50
N GLU A 141 1.43 -8.99 10.17
CA GLU A 141 1.99 -8.02 11.09
C GLU A 141 3.38 -7.61 10.59
N VAL A 142 3.65 -6.33 10.58
CA VAL A 142 4.92 -5.77 10.11
C VAL A 142 5.49 -4.85 11.19
N GLU A 143 6.71 -5.13 11.59
CA GLU A 143 7.48 -4.31 12.52
C GLU A 143 8.64 -3.66 11.78
N LEU A 144 8.76 -2.33 11.86
CA LEU A 144 9.81 -1.57 11.22
C LEU A 144 10.55 -0.75 12.25
N SER A 145 11.89 -0.77 12.17
CA SER A 145 12.79 0.04 12.98
C SER A 145 13.70 0.86 12.07
N VAL A 146 13.54 2.18 12.10
CA VAL A 146 14.38 3.10 11.32
C VAL A 146 15.81 3.10 11.84
N ALA A 147 15.99 3.02 13.16
CA ALA A 147 17.32 2.98 13.78
C ALA A 147 18.13 1.77 13.32
N ASN A 148 17.49 0.60 13.25
CA ASN A 148 18.10 -0.64 12.83
C ASN A 148 18.04 -0.85 11.31
N ARG A 149 17.28 -0.04 10.60
CA ARG A 149 16.96 -0.19 9.17
C ARG A 149 16.43 -1.57 8.82
N MET A 150 15.53 -2.08 9.65
CA MET A 150 15.01 -3.44 9.53
C MET A 150 13.50 -3.46 9.46
N VAL A 151 12.97 -4.37 8.64
CA VAL A 151 11.59 -4.79 8.61
C VAL A 151 11.49 -6.26 8.99
N THR A 152 10.59 -6.58 9.90
CA THR A 152 10.24 -7.96 10.26
C THR A 152 8.77 -8.19 9.92
N VAL A 153 8.50 -9.29 9.26
CA VAL A 153 7.14 -9.67 8.82
C VAL A 153 6.73 -10.96 9.51
N TYR A 154 5.54 -10.92 10.08
CA TYR A 154 4.88 -12.09 10.64
C TYR A 154 3.61 -12.36 9.84
N VAL A 155 3.29 -13.62 9.63
CA VAL A 155 2.06 -14.07 8.99
C VAL A 155 1.42 -15.14 9.88
N ASP A 156 0.16 -14.94 10.23
CA ASP A 156 -0.60 -15.81 11.14
C ASP A 156 0.16 -16.09 12.46
N GLY A 157 0.77 -15.02 12.99
CA GLY A 157 1.53 -15.05 14.26
C GLY A 157 2.93 -15.68 14.17
N LYS A 158 3.37 -16.15 13.00
CA LYS A 158 4.69 -16.75 12.79
C LYS A 158 5.60 -15.79 12.05
N LYS A 159 6.87 -15.66 12.49
CA LYS A 159 7.87 -14.89 11.77
C LYS A 159 8.10 -15.49 10.39
N ALA A 160 7.69 -14.77 9.35
CA ALA A 160 7.84 -15.18 7.95
C ALA A 160 9.18 -14.71 7.36
N GLY A 161 9.71 -13.58 7.84
CA GLY A 161 11.00 -13.10 7.38
C GLY A 161 11.43 -11.79 8.02
N GLN A 162 12.68 -11.43 7.75
CA GLN A 162 13.28 -10.18 8.18
C GLN A 162 14.20 -9.67 7.06
N ARG A 163 14.14 -8.37 6.77
CA ARG A 163 14.93 -7.74 5.68
C ARG A 163 15.44 -6.39 6.12
N MET A 164 16.55 -5.98 5.51
CA MET A 164 17.03 -4.61 5.64
C MET A 164 16.20 -3.66 4.77
N PHE A 165 16.09 -2.42 5.18
CA PHE A 165 15.55 -1.37 4.32
C PHE A 165 16.34 -1.28 3.01
N PHE A 166 15.67 -0.99 1.91
CA PHE A 166 16.34 -0.77 0.63
C PHE A 166 16.66 0.72 0.37
N ALA A 167 16.06 1.63 1.13
CA ALA A 167 16.39 3.04 1.16
C ALA A 167 16.36 3.58 2.59
N PRO A 168 17.23 4.51 2.97
CA PRO A 168 17.17 5.17 4.26
C PRO A 168 16.04 6.20 4.27
N VAL A 169 15.36 6.29 5.41
CA VAL A 169 14.34 7.32 5.67
C VAL A 169 14.55 7.90 7.07
N PRO A 170 14.19 9.18 7.32
CA PRO A 170 14.29 9.78 8.66
C PRO A 170 13.21 9.28 9.62
N ALA A 171 12.04 8.98 9.10
CA ALA A 171 10.87 8.46 9.81
C ALA A 171 9.95 7.74 8.81
N ILE A 172 8.96 7.01 9.32
CA ILE A 172 7.89 6.41 8.55
C ILE A 172 6.63 7.20 8.84
N GLU A 173 5.91 7.63 7.79
CA GLU A 173 4.72 8.48 7.88
C GLU A 173 3.54 7.97 7.08
N ARG A 174 3.76 6.94 6.24
CA ARG A 174 2.73 6.42 5.34
C ARG A 174 2.82 4.91 5.21
N VAL A 175 1.66 4.29 5.16
CA VAL A 175 1.48 2.89 4.74
C VAL A 175 0.65 2.91 3.47
N MET A 176 1.17 2.39 2.38
CA MET A 176 0.53 2.41 1.07
C MET A 176 0.28 1.00 0.55
N PHE A 177 -0.89 0.79 -0.02
CA PHE A 177 -1.25 -0.41 -0.77
C PHE A 177 -1.54 0.01 -2.21
N ARG A 178 -0.97 -0.70 -3.17
CA ARG A 178 -1.10 -0.37 -4.58
C ARG A 178 -1.15 -1.63 -5.44
N THR A 179 -2.07 -1.68 -6.39
CA THR A 179 -2.07 -2.66 -7.46
C THR A 179 -1.12 -2.25 -8.58
N GLY A 180 -0.69 -3.20 -9.39
CA GLY A 180 0.19 -2.95 -10.53
C GLY A 180 1.63 -2.60 -10.15
N ALA A 181 2.53 -2.69 -11.12
CA ALA A 181 3.93 -2.32 -10.94
C ALA A 181 4.09 -0.80 -10.80
N GLN A 182 5.03 -0.39 -9.95
CA GLN A 182 5.41 1.01 -9.93
C GLN A 182 6.00 1.38 -11.30
N ARG A 183 5.41 2.37 -11.95
CA ARG A 183 5.93 2.87 -13.22
C ARG A 183 7.29 3.53 -13.00
N THR A 184 8.22 3.18 -13.85
CA THR A 184 9.45 3.93 -14.02
C THR A 184 9.13 5.18 -14.85
N TYR A 185 9.99 6.19 -14.75
CA TYR A 185 9.85 7.39 -15.58
C TYR A 185 9.68 7.01 -17.05
N PRO A 186 8.86 7.76 -17.81
CA PRO A 186 8.69 7.51 -19.22
C PRO A 186 10.04 7.56 -19.95
N THR A 187 10.26 6.58 -20.80
CA THR A 187 11.40 6.53 -21.73
C THR A 187 10.88 6.61 -23.15
N VAL A 188 11.79 6.67 -24.14
CA VAL A 188 11.41 6.63 -25.55
C VAL A 188 10.61 5.37 -25.89
N ASP A 189 10.92 4.25 -25.20
CA ASP A 189 10.28 2.95 -25.43
C ASP A 189 9.06 2.71 -24.52
N THR A 190 8.90 3.53 -23.49
CA THR A 190 7.76 3.48 -22.56
C THR A 190 7.21 4.90 -22.37
N PRO A 191 6.43 5.41 -23.33
CA PRO A 191 5.84 6.75 -23.23
C PRO A 191 4.98 6.87 -21.96
N ALA A 192 4.89 8.09 -21.45
CA ALA A 192 3.94 8.41 -20.40
C ALA A 192 2.52 8.28 -20.96
N ASP A 193 1.62 7.75 -20.18
CA ASP A 193 0.18 7.76 -20.48
C ASP A 193 -0.41 9.12 -20.18
#